data_7943795a5c5fa31316146b2a11d708ba
#
_entry.id   7943795a5c5fa31316146b2a11d708ba
#
_cell.length_a   1.000
_cell.length_b   1.000
_cell.length_c   1.000
_cell.angle_alpha   90.00
_cell.angle_beta   90.00
_cell.angle_gamma   90.00
#
_symmetry.space_group_name_H-M   'P 1'
#
loop_
_entity.id
_entity.type
_entity.pdbx_description
1 polymer ?
#
loop_
_entity_poly.entity_id
_entity_poly.type
_entity_poly.pdbx_seq_one_letter_code
_entity_poly.pdbx_strand_id
1 'polypeptide(L)' 'MPNMKNAIKNTEKAIISGDKEKACTCLKNAIKSLDNAKVKGLVHENKVSREKSRLTKKVNNMEVK' A
#
# COMPACT_ATOMS: atom_id res chain seq x y z
N MET A 1 15.33 6.34 -0.95
CA MET A 1 13.86 6.40 -0.75
C MET A 1 13.20 5.16 -1.31
N PRO A 2 12.25 4.57 -0.56
CA PRO A 2 11.51 3.44 -1.13
C PRO A 2 10.65 3.95 -2.28
N ASN A 3 10.67 3.23 -3.40
CA ASN A 3 9.79 3.59 -4.50
C ASN A 3 8.40 2.98 -4.27
N MET A 4 7.45 3.36 -5.11
CA MET A 4 6.05 2.93 -5.01
C MET A 4 5.93 1.39 -5.02
N LYS A 5 6.69 0.73 -5.88
CA LYS A 5 6.64 -0.74 -5.99
C LYS A 5 7.11 -1.42 -4.71
N ASN A 6 8.18 -0.90 -4.09
CA ASN A 6 8.68 -1.45 -2.84
C ASN A 6 7.69 -1.27 -1.69
N ALA A 7 7.02 -0.11 -1.63
CA ALA A 7 6.02 0.14 -0.61
C ALA A 7 4.85 -0.85 -0.71
N ILE A 8 4.36 -1.09 -1.91
CA ILE A 8 3.29 -2.06 -2.17
C ILE A 8 3.75 -3.47 -1.79
N LYS A 9 4.95 -3.84 -2.19
CA LYS A 9 5.51 -5.15 -1.91
C LYS A 9 5.66 -5.38 -0.41
N ASN A 10 6.15 -4.37 0.32
CA ASN A 10 6.30 -4.45 1.77
C ASN A 10 4.95 -4.62 2.47
N THR A 11 3.92 -3.93 1.99
CA THR A 11 2.57 -4.08 2.51
C THR A 11 2.08 -5.52 2.34
N GLU A 12 2.28 -6.10 1.16
CA GLU A 12 1.89 -7.48 0.90
C GLU A 12 2.64 -8.46 1.79
N LYS A 13 3.95 -8.27 1.99
CA LYS A 13 4.74 -9.10 2.88
C LYS A 13 4.22 -9.07 4.31
N ALA A 14 3.87 -7.88 4.80
CA ALA A 14 3.32 -7.74 6.13
C ALA A 14 1.98 -8.46 6.27
N ILE A 15 1.15 -8.41 5.23
CA ILE A 15 -0.14 -9.13 5.19
C ILE A 15 0.09 -10.64 5.27
N ILE A 16 1.03 -11.15 4.48
CA ILE A 16 1.35 -12.58 4.47
C ILE A 16 1.87 -13.03 5.82
N SER A 17 2.68 -12.20 6.48
CA SER A 17 3.22 -12.48 7.82
C SER A 17 2.15 -12.47 8.91
N GLY A 18 0.98 -11.88 8.64
CA GLY A 18 -0.08 -11.76 9.62
C GLY A 18 0.15 -10.65 10.63
N ASP A 19 1.05 -9.73 10.37
CA ASP A 19 1.36 -8.60 11.24
C ASP A 19 0.51 -7.40 10.82
N LYS A 20 -0.66 -7.27 11.43
CA LYS A 20 -1.61 -6.22 11.07
C LYS A 20 -1.06 -4.82 11.35
N GLU A 21 -0.38 -4.64 12.46
CA GLU A 21 0.21 -3.35 12.81
C GLU A 21 1.22 -2.90 11.74
N LYS A 22 2.10 -3.81 11.35
CA LYS A 22 3.08 -3.55 10.31
C LYS A 22 2.41 -3.32 8.96
N ALA A 23 1.39 -4.12 8.66
CA ALA A 23 0.61 -3.97 7.43
C ALA A 23 -0.05 -2.60 7.36
N CYS A 24 -0.63 -2.13 8.44
CA CYS A 24 -1.24 -0.79 8.50
C CYS A 24 -0.20 0.30 8.26
N THR A 25 0.96 0.19 8.89
CA THR A 25 2.05 1.15 8.70
C THR A 25 2.52 1.17 7.26
N CYS A 26 2.75 -0.01 6.67
CA CYS A 26 3.16 -0.13 5.27
C CYS A 26 2.07 0.40 4.33
N LEU A 27 0.81 0.16 4.66
CA LEU A 27 -0.32 0.66 3.88
C LEU A 27 -0.31 2.19 3.82
N LYS A 28 -0.11 2.84 4.96
CA LYS A 28 -0.02 4.30 5.02
C LYS A 28 1.13 4.82 4.15
N ASN A 29 2.28 4.17 4.24
CA ASN A 29 3.44 4.53 3.43
C ASN A 29 3.18 4.34 1.93
N ALA A 30 2.52 3.25 1.57
CA ALA A 30 2.16 2.98 0.17
C ALA A 30 1.21 4.04 -0.36
N ILE A 31 0.19 4.41 0.40
CA ILE A 31 -0.76 5.46 0.02
C ILE A 31 -0.03 6.79 -0.20
N LYS A 32 0.89 7.11 0.71
CA LYS A 32 1.69 8.33 0.60
C LYS A 32 2.50 8.35 -0.68
N SER A 33 3.16 7.24 -1.00
CA SER A 33 3.95 7.11 -2.23
C SER A 33 3.08 7.25 -3.46
N LEU A 34 1.90 6.65 -3.46
CA LEU A 34 0.95 6.74 -4.56
C LEU A 34 0.46 8.18 -4.77
N ASP A 35 0.13 8.87 -3.68
CA ASP A 35 -0.29 10.27 -3.76
C ASP A 35 0.81 11.16 -4.30
N ASN A 36 2.05 10.96 -3.86
CA ASN A 36 3.20 11.70 -4.37
C ASN A 36 3.39 11.48 -5.87
N ALA A 37 3.30 10.23 -6.30
CA ALA A 37 3.44 9.88 -7.72
C ALA A 37 2.34 10.52 -8.55
N LYS A 38 1.12 10.57 -8.02
CA LYS A 38 -0.01 11.23 -8.68
C LYS A 38 0.24 12.73 -8.84
N VAL A 39 0.68 13.39 -7.79
CA VAL A 39 0.97 14.84 -7.82
C VAL A 39 2.06 15.16 -8.84
N LYS A 40 3.06 14.29 -8.95
CA LYS A 40 4.15 14.46 -9.91
C LYS A 40 3.76 14.06 -11.33
N GLY A 41 2.57 13.51 -11.53
CA GLY A 41 2.12 13.06 -12.84
C GLY A 41 2.73 11.77 -13.32
N LEU A 42 3.32 10.99 -12.40
CA LEU A 42 3.95 9.72 -12.73
C LEU A 42 2.95 8.58 -12.88
N VAL A 43 1.78 8.68 -12.23
CA VAL A 43 0.73 7.69 -12.32
C VAL A 43 -0.62 8.40 -12.45
N HIS A 44 -1.56 7.70 -13.10
CA HIS A 44 -2.91 8.22 -13.28
C HIS A 44 -3.72 8.05 -11.98
N GLU A 45 -4.65 8.99 -11.72
CA GLU A 45 -5.45 8.94 -10.51
C GLU A 45 -6.28 7.66 -10.39
N ASN A 46 -6.73 7.11 -11.51
CA ASN A 46 -7.46 5.85 -11.53
C ASN A 46 -6.62 4.71 -10.99
N LYS A 47 -5.34 4.68 -11.34
CA LYS A 47 -4.42 3.66 -10.85
C LYS A 47 -4.19 3.83 -9.34
N VAL A 48 -4.00 5.06 -8.89
CA VAL A 48 -3.80 5.37 -7.47
C VAL A 48 -5.03 4.91 -6.66
N SER A 49 -6.21 5.27 -7.12
CA SER A 49 -7.46 4.90 -6.47
C SER A 49 -7.62 3.38 -6.38
N ARG A 50 -7.33 2.69 -7.47
CA ARG A 50 -7.41 1.22 -7.55
C ARG A 50 -6.43 0.56 -6.57
N GLU A 51 -5.19 1.00 -6.56
CA GLU A 51 -4.16 0.44 -5.69
C GLU A 51 -4.49 0.68 -4.21
N LYS A 52 -4.93 1.89 -3.87
CA LYS A 52 -5.36 2.21 -2.50
C LYS A 52 -6.47 1.27 -2.06
N SER A 53 -7.49 1.11 -2.91
CA SER A 53 -8.64 0.26 -2.62
C SER A 53 -8.22 -1.19 -2.39
N ARG A 54 -7.38 -1.72 -3.28
CA ARG A 54 -6.89 -3.10 -3.18
C ARG A 54 -6.09 -3.34 -1.91
N LEU A 55 -5.14 -2.47 -1.61
CA LEU A 55 -4.29 -2.61 -0.44
C LEU A 55 -5.09 -2.50 0.85
N THR A 56 -5.99 -1.52 0.92
CA THR A 56 -6.85 -1.33 2.08
C THR A 56 -7.70 -2.58 2.32
N LYS A 57 -8.27 -3.13 1.26
CA LYS A 57 -9.10 -4.33 1.34
C LYS A 57 -8.28 -5.53 1.83
N LYS A 58 -7.06 -5.69 1.30
CA LYS A 58 -6.17 -6.77 1.73
C LYS A 58 -5.83 -6.68 3.21
N VAL A 59 -5.52 -5.48 3.69
CA VAL A 59 -5.19 -5.28 5.10
C VAL A 59 -6.41 -5.56 5.98
N ASN A 60 -7.59 -5.10 5.57
CA ASN A 60 -8.82 -5.32 6.33
C ASN A 60 -9.23 -6.79 6.39
N ASN A 61 -8.93 -7.54 5.34
CA ASN A 61 -9.30 -8.97 5.26
C ASN A 61 -8.19 -9.91 5.72
N MET A 62 -7.04 -9.38 6.12
CA MET A 62 -5.94 -10.25 6.56
C MET A 62 -6.26 -10.91 7.88
N GLU A 63 -5.79 -12.14 8.04
CA GLU A 63 -5.89 -12.86 9.30
C GLU A 63 -4.76 -12.44 10.23
N VAL A 64 -5.11 -12.08 11.43
CA VAL A 64 -4.13 -11.72 12.47
C VAL A 64 -3.70 -12.98 13.21
N LYS A 65 -2.42 -13.22 13.27
CA LYS A 65 -1.85 -14.34 14.01
C LYS A 65 -1.63 -13.96 15.46
#